data_f14cc31b1665e5b5e7adca0dd5a0b4a6
#
_entry.id   f14cc31b1665e5b5e7adca0dd5a0b4a6
#
_cell.length_a   1.000
_cell.length_b   1.000
_cell.length_c   1.000
_cell.angle_alpha   90.00
_cell.angle_beta   90.00
_cell.angle_gamma   90.00
#
_symmetry.space_group_name_H-M   'P 1'
#
loop_
_entity.id
_entity.type
_entity.pdbx_description
1 polymer ?
#
loop_
_entity_poly.entity_id
_entity_poly.type
_entity_poly.pdbx_seq_one_letter_code
_entity_poly.pdbx_strand_id
1 'polypeptide(L)'
;MNSLKMLKHLALVLAGAMILPAFATADIKMGVILGFTGPIESLTPDMGGSAEVAFKEASDSGLLLGGQKIVSVRADSTCIDNAAATAAAERLVTAEKVAGIMGADCSGVTTAVANNVAVPNGVPMISPSATSPALTTIADNGYFFRTAPSDARQGQVLASITVERG
;
A
#
# COMPACT_ATOMS: atom_id res chain seq x y z
N MET A 1 -47.48 32.44 -42.72
CA MET A 1 -46.49 31.55 -43.37
C MET A 1 -45.11 31.67 -42.71
N ASN A 2 -45.04 31.97 -41.37
CA ASN A 2 -43.77 32.20 -40.67
C ASN A 2 -43.62 31.41 -39.34
N SER A 3 -44.65 30.73 -38.86
CA SER A 3 -44.55 29.97 -37.61
C SER A 3 -43.83 28.62 -37.70
N LEU A 4 -43.85 28.02 -38.87
CA LEU A 4 -43.25 26.70 -39.09
C LEU A 4 -41.73 26.72 -39.24
N LYS A 5 -41.14 27.89 -39.57
CA LYS A 5 -39.69 28.09 -39.65
C LYS A 5 -39.06 28.36 -38.26
N MET A 6 -39.80 28.98 -37.35
CA MET A 6 -39.32 29.25 -36.01
C MET A 6 -39.27 28.00 -35.14
N LEU A 7 -40.15 27.00 -35.41
CA LEU A 7 -40.16 25.74 -34.65
C LEU A 7 -38.98 24.82 -35.01
N LYS A 8 -38.44 24.95 -36.23
CA LYS A 8 -37.26 24.14 -36.66
C LYS A 8 -35.95 24.64 -36.08
N HIS A 9 -35.85 25.89 -35.72
CA HIS A 9 -34.65 26.45 -35.11
C HIS A 9 -34.60 26.24 -33.59
N LEU A 10 -35.76 26.08 -32.92
CA LEU A 10 -35.82 25.80 -31.49
C LEU A 10 -35.50 24.31 -31.16
N ALA A 11 -35.74 23.40 -32.13
CA ALA A 11 -35.40 21.98 -31.93
C ALA A 11 -33.91 21.67 -32.10
N LEU A 12 -33.13 22.58 -32.71
CA LEU A 12 -31.70 22.36 -32.97
C LEU A 12 -30.78 22.82 -31.82
N VAL A 13 -31.32 23.57 -30.88
CA VAL A 13 -30.55 24.12 -29.74
C VAL A 13 -30.59 23.20 -28.48
N LEU A 14 -31.52 22.23 -28.44
CA LEU A 14 -31.66 21.31 -27.29
C LEU A 14 -30.82 20.02 -27.42
N ALA A 15 -30.10 19.83 -28.53
CA ALA A 15 -29.15 18.71 -28.68
C ALA A 15 -27.71 19.08 -28.30
N GLY A 16 -27.53 20.11 -27.47
CA GLY A 16 -26.28 20.37 -26.74
C GLY A 16 -26.08 19.23 -25.74
N ALA A 17 -25.43 18.14 -26.20
CA ALA A 17 -25.00 17.07 -25.30
C ALA A 17 -24.34 17.67 -24.09
N MET A 18 -24.92 17.52 -22.91
CA MET A 18 -24.23 17.68 -21.64
C MET A 18 -23.09 16.67 -21.61
N ILE A 19 -21.93 17.06 -22.13
CA ILE A 19 -20.68 16.36 -21.87
C ILE A 19 -20.38 16.68 -20.40
N LEU A 20 -20.95 15.88 -19.49
CA LEU A 20 -20.50 15.86 -18.12
C LEU A 20 -19.02 15.54 -18.17
N PRO A 21 -18.14 16.39 -17.62
CA PRO A 21 -16.74 16.02 -17.51
C PRO A 21 -16.72 14.71 -16.71
N ALA A 22 -16.28 13.62 -17.33
CA ALA A 22 -15.89 12.43 -16.58
C ALA A 22 -14.73 12.88 -15.71
N PHE A 23 -14.99 13.08 -14.42
CA PHE A 23 -13.93 13.24 -13.46
C PHE A 23 -13.14 11.94 -13.48
N ALA A 24 -12.02 11.93 -14.18
CA ALA A 24 -11.06 10.85 -14.07
C ALA A 24 -10.58 10.87 -12.61
N THR A 25 -11.05 9.91 -11.82
CA THR A 25 -10.57 9.73 -10.46
C THR A 25 -9.11 9.32 -10.57
N ALA A 26 -8.23 10.04 -9.85
CA ALA A 26 -6.80 9.73 -9.86
C ALA A 26 -6.59 8.31 -9.30
N ASP A 27 -5.63 7.59 -9.87
CA ASP A 27 -5.25 6.26 -9.39
C ASP A 27 -4.73 6.32 -7.94
N ILE A 28 -4.94 5.23 -7.21
CA ILE A 28 -4.49 5.08 -5.82
C ILE A 28 -3.04 4.59 -5.85
N LYS A 29 -2.10 5.38 -5.36
CA LYS A 29 -0.72 4.92 -5.20
C LYS A 29 -0.57 4.14 -3.91
N MET A 30 0.06 2.95 -3.99
CA MET A 30 0.45 2.13 -2.85
C MET A 30 1.97 1.96 -2.85
N GLY A 31 2.60 2.23 -1.71
CA GLY A 31 4.03 2.00 -1.53
C GLY A 31 4.33 0.52 -1.34
N VAL A 32 5.38 0.02 -1.97
CA VAL A 32 5.96 -1.31 -1.72
C VAL A 32 7.40 -1.11 -1.30
N ILE A 33 7.67 -1.16 0.01
CA ILE A 33 9.00 -0.93 0.57
C ILE A 33 9.56 -2.25 1.13
N LEU A 34 10.57 -2.78 0.48
CA LEU A 34 11.23 -4.05 0.81
C LEU A 34 12.74 -3.91 0.62
N GLY A 35 13.52 -4.83 1.18
CA GLY A 35 14.97 -4.89 0.97
C GLY A 35 15.32 -5.41 -0.42
N PHE A 36 15.04 -4.62 -1.45
CA PHE A 36 15.39 -4.96 -2.84
C PHE A 36 16.90 -5.01 -3.07
N THR A 37 17.67 -4.43 -2.17
CA THR A 37 19.12 -4.65 -2.01
C THR A 37 19.42 -5.14 -0.62
N GLY A 38 20.62 -5.73 -0.41
CA GLY A 38 21.06 -6.21 0.90
C GLY A 38 20.83 -7.71 1.13
N PRO A 39 20.79 -8.17 2.41
CA PRO A 39 20.94 -9.59 2.74
C PRO A 39 19.77 -10.48 2.29
N ILE A 40 18.61 -9.91 1.96
CA ILE A 40 17.43 -10.69 1.54
C ILE A 40 16.95 -10.34 0.12
N GLU A 41 17.79 -9.71 -0.67
CA GLU A 41 17.45 -9.25 -2.04
C GLU A 41 16.94 -10.38 -2.95
N SER A 42 17.32 -11.63 -2.68
CA SER A 42 16.84 -12.80 -3.45
C SER A 42 15.37 -13.16 -3.18
N LEU A 43 14.78 -12.70 -2.08
CA LEU A 43 13.41 -13.01 -1.67
C LEU A 43 12.41 -11.90 -2.04
N THR A 44 12.87 -10.69 -2.06
CA THR A 44 12.00 -9.49 -2.12
C THR A 44 11.38 -9.21 -3.49
N PRO A 45 11.98 -9.61 -4.64
CA PRO A 45 11.31 -9.46 -5.93
C PRO A 45 9.97 -10.18 -6.00
N ASP A 46 9.90 -11.42 -5.50
CA ASP A 46 8.67 -12.23 -5.49
C ASP A 46 7.66 -11.71 -4.46
N MET A 47 8.13 -11.23 -3.30
CA MET A 47 7.27 -10.58 -2.31
C MET A 47 6.61 -9.31 -2.89
N GLY A 48 7.39 -8.46 -3.55
CA GLY A 48 6.89 -7.27 -4.21
C GLY A 48 5.94 -7.61 -5.36
N GLY A 49 6.30 -8.59 -6.18
CA GLY A 49 5.46 -9.08 -7.27
C GLY A 49 4.11 -9.62 -6.77
N SER A 50 4.09 -10.33 -5.63
CA SER A 50 2.85 -10.84 -5.03
C SER A 50 1.92 -9.70 -4.58
N ALA A 51 2.46 -8.64 -4.00
CA ALA A 51 1.68 -7.46 -3.66
C ALA A 51 1.09 -6.79 -4.91
N GLU A 52 1.87 -6.68 -5.98
CA GLU A 52 1.44 -6.08 -7.24
C GLU A 52 0.34 -6.91 -7.94
N VAL A 53 0.39 -8.24 -7.82
CA VAL A 53 -0.70 -9.12 -8.27
C VAL A 53 -1.99 -8.80 -7.51
N ALA A 54 -1.94 -8.69 -6.19
CA ALA A 54 -3.11 -8.33 -5.38
C ALA A 54 -3.66 -6.93 -5.74
N PHE A 55 -2.78 -5.96 -5.99
CA PHE A 55 -3.18 -4.62 -6.44
C PHE A 55 -3.85 -4.67 -7.82
N LYS A 56 -3.33 -5.50 -8.72
CA LYS A 56 -3.91 -5.71 -10.03
C LYS A 56 -5.29 -6.36 -9.94
N GLU A 57 -5.44 -7.41 -9.16
CA GLU A 57 -6.73 -8.09 -8.93
C GLU A 57 -7.76 -7.12 -8.36
N ALA A 58 -7.40 -6.35 -7.34
CA ALA A 58 -8.27 -5.33 -6.77
C ALA A 58 -8.69 -4.28 -7.82
N SER A 59 -7.75 -3.82 -8.63
CA SER A 59 -8.00 -2.85 -9.72
C SER A 59 -8.92 -3.41 -10.79
N ASP A 60 -8.72 -4.68 -11.17
CA ASP A 60 -9.48 -5.33 -12.24
C ASP A 60 -10.89 -5.75 -11.79
N SER A 61 -11.10 -5.88 -10.48
CA SER A 61 -12.42 -6.21 -9.92
C SER A 61 -13.50 -5.16 -10.22
N GLY A 62 -13.10 -3.92 -10.49
CA GLY A 62 -14.00 -2.78 -10.67
C GLY A 62 -14.74 -2.35 -9.39
N LEU A 63 -14.43 -2.96 -8.24
CA LEU A 63 -15.07 -2.67 -6.95
C LEU A 63 -14.40 -1.54 -6.16
N LEU A 64 -13.20 -1.12 -6.59
CA LEU A 64 -12.53 0.03 -5.97
C LEU A 64 -13.30 1.33 -6.25
N LEU A 65 -13.21 2.24 -5.31
CA LEU A 65 -13.85 3.55 -5.26
C LEU A 65 -13.97 4.22 -6.64
N GLY A 66 -15.13 4.13 -7.28
CA GLY A 66 -15.37 4.75 -8.58
C GLY A 66 -14.59 4.15 -9.76
N GLY A 67 -14.09 2.91 -9.64
CA GLY A 67 -13.32 2.24 -10.69
C GLY A 67 -11.85 2.68 -10.76
N GLN A 68 -11.33 3.30 -9.69
CA GLN A 68 -9.91 3.65 -9.57
C GLN A 68 -9.02 2.41 -9.69
N LYS A 69 -7.79 2.62 -10.11
CA LYS A 69 -6.75 1.58 -10.14
C LYS A 69 -5.71 1.82 -9.06
N ILE A 70 -5.05 0.74 -8.65
CA ILE A 70 -3.91 0.83 -7.75
C ILE A 70 -2.63 0.82 -8.57
N VAL A 71 -1.76 1.78 -8.29
CA VAL A 71 -0.41 1.88 -8.87
C VAL A 71 0.61 1.61 -7.78
N SER A 72 1.48 0.63 -8.00
CA SER A 72 2.59 0.31 -7.12
C SER A 72 3.74 1.32 -7.27
N VAL A 73 4.27 1.78 -6.15
CA VAL A 73 5.49 2.59 -6.09
C VAL A 73 6.52 1.86 -5.22
N ARG A 74 7.54 1.29 -5.85
CA ARG A 74 8.59 0.56 -5.13
C ARG A 74 9.59 1.49 -4.46
N ALA A 75 10.08 1.07 -3.29
CA ALA A 75 11.14 1.71 -2.54
C ALA A 75 12.02 0.64 -1.87
N ASP A 76 13.30 0.91 -1.72
CA ASP A 76 14.25 -0.02 -1.12
C ASP A 76 14.47 0.30 0.36
N SER A 77 14.23 -0.65 1.24
CA SER A 77 14.50 -0.56 2.68
C SER A 77 15.89 -1.05 3.07
N THR A 78 16.62 -1.68 2.14
CA THR A 78 17.91 -2.36 2.38
C THR A 78 17.88 -3.47 3.44
N CYS A 79 16.80 -3.64 4.18
CA CYS A 79 16.63 -4.55 5.33
C CYS A 79 17.40 -4.14 6.59
N ILE A 80 18.58 -3.52 6.48
CA ILE A 80 19.52 -3.30 7.60
C ILE A 80 19.81 -1.83 7.93
N ASP A 81 19.56 -0.91 7.00
CA ASP A 81 19.80 0.52 7.20
C ASP A 81 18.51 1.27 7.52
N ASN A 82 18.32 1.57 8.81
CA ASN A 82 17.14 2.29 9.27
C ASN A 82 17.04 3.72 8.70
N ALA A 83 18.16 4.38 8.45
CA ALA A 83 18.15 5.74 7.90
C ALA A 83 17.74 5.72 6.43
N ALA A 84 18.29 4.81 5.62
CA ALA A 84 17.92 4.62 4.23
C ALA A 84 16.43 4.23 4.09
N ALA A 85 15.96 3.28 4.92
CA ALA A 85 14.56 2.87 4.92
C ALA A 85 13.61 4.02 5.30
N THR A 86 13.97 4.83 6.31
CA THR A 86 13.19 6.00 6.71
C THR A 86 13.10 7.01 5.57
N ALA A 87 14.22 7.36 4.94
CA ALA A 87 14.25 8.30 3.81
C ALA A 87 13.43 7.79 2.60
N ALA A 88 13.52 6.48 2.31
CA ALA A 88 12.73 5.87 1.26
C ALA A 88 11.21 5.94 1.54
N ALA A 89 10.82 5.68 2.79
CA ALA A 89 9.43 5.81 3.24
C ALA A 89 8.92 7.26 3.24
N GLU A 90 9.75 8.20 3.68
CA GLU A 90 9.43 9.64 3.60
C GLU A 90 9.13 10.06 2.17
N ARG A 91 9.93 9.62 1.20
CA ARG A 91 9.66 9.86 -0.23
C ARG A 91 8.30 9.30 -0.65
N LEU A 92 7.99 8.06 -0.26
CA LEU A 92 6.69 7.45 -0.58
C LEU A 92 5.52 8.29 -0.04
N VAL A 93 5.62 8.77 1.20
CA VAL A 93 4.53 9.51 1.85
C VAL A 93 4.47 10.96 1.38
N THR A 94 5.61 11.65 1.30
CA THR A 94 5.63 13.10 1.07
C THR A 94 5.64 13.49 -0.41
N ALA A 95 6.38 12.76 -1.24
CA ALA A 95 6.51 13.06 -2.67
C ALA A 95 5.50 12.26 -3.50
N GLU A 96 5.43 10.94 -3.29
CA GLU A 96 4.54 10.08 -4.07
C GLU A 96 3.09 10.12 -3.59
N LYS A 97 2.85 10.53 -2.34
CA LYS A 97 1.51 10.61 -1.74
C LYS A 97 0.79 9.27 -1.74
N VAL A 98 1.49 8.20 -1.34
CA VAL A 98 0.88 6.87 -1.26
C VAL A 98 -0.23 6.82 -0.20
N ALA A 99 -1.28 6.08 -0.49
CA ALA A 99 -2.42 5.89 0.41
C ALA A 99 -2.16 4.86 1.52
N GLY A 100 -1.16 3.99 1.32
CA GLY A 100 -0.73 2.98 2.27
C GLY A 100 0.60 2.36 1.84
N ILE A 101 1.21 1.58 2.73
CA ILE A 101 2.52 0.96 2.54
C ILE A 101 2.41 -0.55 2.79
N MET A 102 2.81 -1.36 1.83
CA MET A 102 3.17 -2.76 2.03
C MET A 102 4.68 -2.86 2.28
N GLY A 103 5.03 -3.39 3.44
CA GLY A 103 6.42 -3.44 3.93
C GLY A 103 6.53 -2.88 5.36
N ALA A 104 7.73 -2.70 5.91
CA ALA A 104 8.94 -3.30 5.37
C ALA A 104 9.00 -4.78 5.77
N ASP A 105 10.02 -5.46 5.30
CA ASP A 105 10.22 -6.90 5.51
C ASP A 105 10.97 -7.23 6.80
N CYS A 106 12.10 -6.58 7.05
CA CYS A 106 12.94 -6.80 8.22
C CYS A 106 12.49 -5.97 9.41
N SER A 107 12.39 -6.57 10.60
CA SER A 107 11.76 -5.95 11.78
C SER A 107 12.39 -4.63 12.21
N GLY A 108 13.72 -4.47 12.08
CA GLY A 108 14.42 -3.23 12.47
C GLY A 108 13.96 -2.05 11.60
N VAL A 109 14.06 -2.18 10.29
CA VAL A 109 13.63 -1.14 9.35
C VAL A 109 12.10 -0.95 9.36
N THR A 110 11.33 -2.02 9.60
CA THR A 110 9.87 -1.92 9.81
C THR A 110 9.54 -1.02 10.98
N THR A 111 10.22 -1.22 12.11
CA THR A 111 10.04 -0.39 13.32
C THR A 111 10.42 1.07 13.05
N ALA A 112 11.53 1.30 12.34
CA ALA A 112 11.97 2.65 11.98
C ALA A 112 10.97 3.36 11.08
N VAL A 113 10.50 2.71 10.03
CA VAL A 113 9.49 3.26 9.09
C VAL A 113 8.17 3.52 9.80
N ALA A 114 7.68 2.57 10.61
CA ALA A 114 6.44 2.73 11.35
C ALA A 114 6.50 3.95 12.29
N ASN A 115 7.52 4.01 13.15
CA ASN A 115 7.62 5.06 14.17
C ASN A 115 7.91 6.44 13.59
N ASN A 116 8.76 6.53 12.58
CA ASN A 116 9.26 7.81 12.10
C ASN A 116 8.43 8.37 10.94
N VAL A 117 7.75 7.51 10.18
CA VAL A 117 7.07 7.95 8.95
C VAL A 117 5.60 7.55 8.91
N ALA A 118 5.28 6.25 8.93
CA ALA A 118 3.92 5.80 8.64
C ALA A 118 2.92 6.29 9.71
N VAL A 119 3.17 5.98 10.97
CA VAL A 119 2.28 6.35 12.10
C VAL A 119 2.14 7.86 12.25
N PRO A 120 3.23 8.67 12.29
CA PRO A 120 3.11 10.12 12.42
C PRO A 120 2.35 10.80 11.29
N ASN A 121 2.36 10.21 10.10
CA ASN A 121 1.64 10.75 8.93
C ASN A 121 0.24 10.13 8.73
N GLY A 122 -0.19 9.22 9.61
CA GLY A 122 -1.49 8.54 9.50
C GLY A 122 -1.60 7.65 8.25
N VAL A 123 -0.49 7.09 7.78
CA VAL A 123 -0.44 6.21 6.61
C VAL A 123 -0.45 4.76 7.09
N PRO A 124 -1.46 3.95 6.72
CA PRO A 124 -1.51 2.55 7.11
C PRO A 124 -0.35 1.77 6.49
N MET A 125 0.25 0.90 7.30
CA MET A 125 1.39 0.08 6.94
C MET A 125 1.16 -1.38 7.31
N ILE A 126 1.43 -2.30 6.38
CA ILE A 126 1.31 -3.74 6.60
C ILE A 126 2.61 -4.44 6.24
N SER A 127 3.27 -5.08 7.22
CA SER A 127 4.49 -5.85 6.98
C SER A 127 4.18 -7.30 6.61
N PRO A 128 4.79 -7.83 5.54
CA PRO A 128 4.60 -9.22 5.15
C PRO A 128 5.38 -10.20 6.02
N SER A 129 6.48 -9.79 6.66
CA SER A 129 7.44 -10.72 7.26
C SER A 129 8.14 -10.23 8.54
N ALA A 130 7.85 -9.04 9.06
CA ALA A 130 8.46 -8.55 10.29
C ALA A 130 7.91 -9.30 11.52
N THR A 131 8.74 -10.08 12.19
CA THR A 131 8.36 -11.04 13.24
C THR A 131 8.68 -10.61 14.67
N SER A 132 9.44 -9.53 14.87
CA SER A 132 9.85 -9.09 16.22
C SER A 132 8.66 -8.98 17.18
N PRO A 133 8.76 -9.54 18.41
CA PRO A 133 7.75 -9.37 19.44
C PRO A 133 7.47 -7.90 19.80
N ALA A 134 8.45 -7.03 19.70
CA ALA A 134 8.31 -5.60 19.97
C ALA A 134 7.26 -4.91 19.07
N LEU A 135 7.07 -5.39 17.86
CA LEU A 135 6.05 -4.88 16.94
C LEU A 135 4.60 -5.19 17.39
N THR A 136 4.42 -6.13 18.34
CA THR A 136 3.08 -6.44 18.88
C THR A 136 2.54 -5.32 19.78
N THR A 137 3.45 -4.57 20.43
CA THR A 137 3.11 -3.54 21.41
C THR A 137 3.60 -2.16 21.00
N ILE A 138 3.93 -1.97 19.76
CA ILE A 138 4.34 -0.67 19.22
C ILE A 138 3.17 0.33 19.34
N ALA A 139 3.48 1.57 19.66
CA ALA A 139 2.48 2.65 19.75
C ALA A 139 2.10 3.12 18.34
N ASP A 140 1.27 2.36 17.67
CA ASP A 140 0.97 2.52 16.24
C ASP A 140 -0.32 3.28 15.92
N ASN A 141 -1.09 3.64 16.95
CA ASN A 141 -2.39 4.29 16.76
C ASN A 141 -3.33 3.57 15.78
N GLY A 142 -3.14 2.26 15.57
CA GLY A 142 -3.90 1.46 14.63
C GLY A 142 -3.46 1.60 13.16
N TYR A 143 -2.27 2.12 12.90
CA TYR A 143 -1.72 2.28 11.55
C TYR A 143 -0.73 1.19 11.15
N PHE A 144 -0.27 0.32 12.09
CA PHE A 144 0.64 -0.77 11.76
C PHE A 144 -0.03 -2.14 11.89
N PHE A 145 0.19 -2.97 10.88
CA PHE A 145 -0.28 -4.35 10.81
C PHE A 145 0.85 -5.26 10.32
N ARG A 146 0.71 -6.57 10.55
CA ARG A 146 1.57 -7.59 9.94
C ARG A 146 0.81 -8.86 9.65
N THR A 147 1.20 -9.58 8.62
CA THR A 147 0.66 -10.90 8.28
C THR A 147 1.48 -12.04 8.86
N ALA A 148 2.75 -11.79 9.22
CA ALA A 148 3.61 -12.78 9.87
C ALA A 148 3.28 -12.91 11.38
N PRO A 149 3.34 -14.14 11.94
CA PRO A 149 3.22 -14.34 13.39
C PRO A 149 4.44 -13.77 14.13
N SER A 150 4.27 -13.54 15.45
CA SER A 150 5.38 -13.11 16.31
C SER A 150 6.33 -14.25 16.62
N ASP A 151 7.64 -13.96 16.66
CA ASP A 151 8.69 -14.88 17.15
C ASP A 151 8.45 -15.37 18.57
N ALA A 152 7.74 -14.59 19.40
CA ALA A 152 7.32 -15.04 20.73
C ALA A 152 6.46 -16.31 20.65
N ARG A 153 5.58 -16.43 19.64
CA ARG A 153 4.77 -17.63 19.42
C ARG A 153 5.62 -18.78 18.92
N GLN A 154 6.55 -18.52 18.01
CA GLN A 154 7.52 -19.53 17.55
C GLN A 154 8.32 -20.10 18.69
N GLY A 155 8.84 -19.25 19.58
CA GLY A 155 9.59 -19.69 20.76
C GLY A 155 8.75 -20.58 21.70
N GLN A 156 7.50 -20.23 21.94
CA GLN A 156 6.59 -21.05 22.74
C GLN A 156 6.35 -22.45 22.12
N VAL A 157 6.11 -22.50 20.80
CA VAL A 157 5.88 -23.76 20.08
C VAL A 157 7.14 -24.62 20.10
N LEU A 158 8.32 -24.06 19.87
CA LEU A 158 9.59 -24.78 19.94
C LEU A 158 9.85 -25.35 21.33
N ALA A 159 9.61 -24.54 22.38
CA ALA A 159 9.75 -24.99 23.77
C ALA A 159 8.81 -26.18 24.08
N SER A 160 7.54 -26.10 23.66
CA SER A 160 6.57 -27.19 23.83
C SER A 160 7.04 -28.48 23.13
N ILE A 161 7.46 -28.38 21.87
CA ILE A 161 7.94 -29.54 21.10
C ILE A 161 9.18 -30.15 21.75
N THR A 162 10.11 -29.32 22.25
CA THR A 162 11.32 -29.80 22.91
C THR A 162 10.97 -30.55 24.20
N VAL A 163 10.04 -30.05 25.01
CA VAL A 163 9.59 -30.71 26.25
C VAL A 163 8.87 -32.03 25.94
N GLU A 164 8.04 -32.07 24.92
CA GLU A 164 7.29 -33.30 24.53
C GLU A 164 8.17 -34.40 23.95
N ARG A 165 9.27 -34.04 23.32
CA ARG A 165 10.15 -35.01 22.63
C ARG A 165 11.43 -35.38 23.37
N GLY A 166 11.75 -34.71 24.49
CA GLY A 166 12.97 -34.91 25.29
C GLY A 166 14.15 -34.14 24.75
#